data_f743ef087573152713d178ad643aa71e
#
_entry.id   f743ef087573152713d178ad643aa71e
#
_cell.length_a   1.000
_cell.length_b   1.000
_cell.length_c   1.000
_cell.angle_alpha   90.00
_cell.angle_beta   90.00
_cell.angle_gamma   90.00
#
_symmetry.space_group_name_H-M   'P 1'
#
loop_
_entity.id
_entity.type
_entity.pdbx_description
1 polymer ?
#
loop_
_entity_poly.entity_id
_entity_poly.type
_entity_poly.pdbx_seq_one_letter_code
_entity_poly.pdbx_strand_id
1 'polypeptide(L)'
;MYIICTYADITTIRRFNTMKQFMDKDFLLSTDTAKALFHNYAENMPILDYHCHINPKEIAEDRKFENITQVWLGGDHYKWRQMRSNGVDEYYITGGASDREKFQKWAETLTKAIGNPLYHWSHLELQRYFDYHGVLNGDTAEEVWNICNAKLADDSMTVRNIIKKSGVTLICTTDDPVDSLEYHKQIAEDPTFDVQVLPAWRPDKAMNIEKPDYTEYLAKLSEVSGVEVKSFEGLKEALVKRMAFFDSMGCRASDPVSYTHLTLPTNREV
;
A
#
# COMPACT_ATOMS: atom_id res chain seq x y z
N MET A 1 61.43 24.60 -28.60
CA MET A 1 60.89 23.85 -27.42
C MET A 1 59.58 23.21 -27.84
N TYR A 2 59.67 21.97 -28.37
CA TYR A 2 58.50 21.22 -28.83
C TYR A 2 57.88 20.49 -27.66
N ILE A 3 56.59 20.83 -27.35
CA ILE A 3 55.77 20.09 -26.37
C ILE A 3 55.25 18.87 -27.11
N ILE A 4 55.78 17.70 -26.76
CA ILE A 4 55.21 16.40 -27.16
C ILE A 4 53.96 16.16 -26.31
N CYS A 5 52.78 16.40 -26.89
CA CYS A 5 51.55 15.86 -26.34
C CYS A 5 51.56 14.36 -26.59
N THR A 6 51.86 13.58 -25.58
CA THR A 6 51.64 12.13 -25.59
C THR A 6 50.15 11.84 -25.75
N TYR A 7 49.80 11.08 -26.77
CA TYR A 7 48.49 10.51 -26.98
C TYR A 7 48.13 9.70 -25.73
N ALA A 8 47.35 10.29 -24.84
CA ALA A 8 46.69 9.51 -23.81
C ALA A 8 45.65 8.60 -24.49
N ASP A 9 45.79 7.34 -24.20
CA ASP A 9 45.07 6.23 -24.80
C ASP A 9 43.57 6.47 -24.79
N ILE A 10 42.99 6.69 -25.98
CA ILE A 10 41.55 6.90 -26.20
C ILE A 10 40.72 5.69 -25.70
N THR A 11 41.37 4.55 -25.47
CA THR A 11 40.74 3.34 -24.90
C THR A 11 40.38 3.48 -23.44
N THR A 12 40.98 4.41 -22.68
CA THR A 12 40.64 4.66 -21.26
C THR A 12 39.41 5.57 -21.08
N ILE A 13 39.02 6.31 -22.13
CA ILE A 13 37.83 7.20 -22.07
C ILE A 13 36.51 6.45 -22.35
N ARG A 14 36.55 5.19 -22.78
CA ARG A 14 35.35 4.36 -23.03
C ARG A 14 34.75 3.66 -21.81
N ARG A 15 35.14 4.04 -20.62
CA ARG A 15 34.38 3.74 -19.40
C ARG A 15 33.58 4.94 -18.91
N PHE A 16 32.97 5.69 -19.81
CA PHE A 16 31.70 6.31 -19.43
C PHE A 16 30.74 5.16 -19.28
N ASN A 17 30.58 4.69 -18.05
CA ASN A 17 29.43 3.90 -17.63
C ASN A 17 28.24 4.50 -18.35
N THR A 18 27.60 3.75 -19.22
CA THR A 18 26.26 4.06 -19.67
C THR A 18 25.48 4.28 -18.38
N MET A 19 25.03 5.52 -18.16
CA MET A 19 24.28 5.84 -16.95
C MET A 19 23.13 4.83 -16.89
N LYS A 20 22.97 4.18 -15.75
CA LYS A 20 21.86 3.27 -15.55
C LYS A 20 20.57 4.01 -15.86
N GLN A 21 19.64 3.34 -16.52
CA GLN A 21 18.29 3.87 -16.67
C GLN A 21 17.68 4.12 -15.31
N PHE A 22 16.82 5.11 -15.22
CA PHE A 22 16.07 5.40 -14.01
C PHE A 22 15.24 4.16 -13.63
N MET A 23 15.54 3.60 -12.44
CA MET A 23 14.89 2.40 -11.91
C MET A 23 14.91 1.21 -12.88
N ASP A 24 16.14 0.87 -13.35
CA ASP A 24 16.37 -0.31 -14.16
C ASP A 24 16.02 -1.61 -13.39
N LYS A 25 16.09 -2.76 -14.09
CA LYS A 25 15.81 -4.07 -13.49
C LYS A 25 16.68 -4.41 -12.28
N ASP A 26 17.83 -3.76 -12.12
CA ASP A 26 18.73 -3.93 -10.98
C ASP A 26 18.58 -2.81 -9.94
N PHE A 27 17.49 -2.05 -9.99
CA PHE A 27 17.25 -0.98 -9.03
C PHE A 27 17.29 -1.53 -7.59
N LEU A 28 18.06 -0.89 -6.71
CA LEU A 28 18.41 -1.31 -5.35
C LEU A 28 19.28 -2.57 -5.23
N LEU A 29 19.59 -3.28 -6.32
CA LEU A 29 20.47 -4.45 -6.30
C LEU A 29 21.92 -4.00 -6.49
N SER A 30 22.61 -3.68 -5.41
CA SER A 30 23.92 -3.04 -5.44
C SER A 30 25.11 -4.00 -5.64
N THR A 31 24.90 -5.31 -5.42
CA THR A 31 25.95 -6.34 -5.54
C THR A 31 25.56 -7.45 -6.50
N ASP A 32 26.53 -8.15 -7.06
CA ASP A 32 26.26 -9.31 -7.93
C ASP A 32 25.55 -10.43 -7.18
N THR A 33 25.83 -10.60 -5.88
CA THR A 33 25.11 -11.54 -5.03
C THR A 33 23.63 -11.14 -4.88
N ALA A 34 23.34 -9.86 -4.64
CA ALA A 34 21.95 -9.38 -4.54
C ALA A 34 21.18 -9.61 -5.85
N LYS A 35 21.82 -9.34 -7.01
CA LYS A 35 21.23 -9.59 -8.33
C LYS A 35 20.96 -11.09 -8.55
N ALA A 36 21.94 -11.93 -8.24
CA ALA A 36 21.80 -13.38 -8.38
C ALA A 36 20.68 -13.94 -7.50
N LEU A 37 20.58 -13.52 -6.23
CA LEU A 37 19.52 -13.93 -5.32
C LEU A 37 18.14 -13.46 -5.77
N PHE A 38 18.03 -12.20 -6.20
CA PHE A 38 16.76 -11.67 -6.65
C PHE A 38 16.30 -12.33 -7.96
N HIS A 39 17.08 -12.24 -9.03
CA HIS A 39 16.65 -12.70 -10.35
C HIS A 39 16.51 -14.21 -10.46
N ASN A 40 17.32 -15.00 -9.73
CA ASN A 40 17.26 -16.45 -9.82
C ASN A 40 16.25 -17.09 -8.86
N TYR A 41 15.88 -16.39 -7.76
CA TYR A 41 15.07 -17.02 -6.70
C TYR A 41 13.89 -16.18 -6.25
N ALA A 42 14.04 -14.87 -6.05
CA ALA A 42 13.01 -14.05 -5.40
C ALA A 42 12.00 -13.42 -6.38
N GLU A 43 12.44 -13.02 -7.57
CA GLU A 43 11.65 -12.22 -8.52
C GLU A 43 10.29 -12.83 -8.87
N ASN A 44 10.24 -14.15 -8.99
CA ASN A 44 9.04 -14.90 -9.39
C ASN A 44 8.36 -15.62 -8.22
N MET A 45 8.76 -15.33 -6.97
CA MET A 45 8.09 -15.92 -5.82
C MET A 45 6.71 -15.30 -5.62
N PRO A 46 5.70 -16.09 -5.23
CA PRO A 46 4.38 -15.55 -4.91
C PRO A 46 4.47 -14.63 -3.70
N ILE A 47 3.67 -13.57 -3.70
CA ILE A 47 3.60 -12.61 -2.61
C ILE A 47 2.49 -13.03 -1.64
N LEU A 48 2.85 -13.12 -0.37
CA LEU A 48 1.93 -13.22 0.76
C LEU A 48 1.84 -11.84 1.41
N ASP A 49 0.80 -11.10 1.10
CA ASP A 49 0.56 -9.76 1.66
C ASP A 49 -0.17 -9.91 3.00
N TYR A 50 0.60 -10.10 4.07
CA TYR A 50 0.08 -10.34 5.41
C TYR A 50 -0.42 -9.07 6.12
N HIS A 51 -0.27 -7.91 5.49
CA HIS A 51 -0.77 -6.62 6.00
C HIS A 51 -1.08 -5.66 4.85
N CYS A 52 -2.35 -5.43 4.58
CA CYS A 52 -2.78 -4.45 3.60
C CYS A 52 -3.99 -3.65 4.08
N HIS A 53 -4.27 -2.53 3.40
CA HIS A 53 -5.41 -1.66 3.67
C HIS A 53 -6.42 -1.63 2.51
N ILE A 54 -6.40 -2.62 1.63
CA ILE A 54 -7.39 -2.74 0.56
C ILE A 54 -8.75 -3.04 1.21
N ASN A 55 -9.78 -2.30 0.81
CA ASN A 55 -11.13 -2.53 1.29
C ASN A 55 -11.66 -3.85 0.70
N PRO A 56 -12.01 -4.86 1.51
CA PRO A 56 -12.54 -6.13 1.02
C PRO A 56 -13.78 -5.97 0.13
N LYS A 57 -14.58 -4.95 0.34
CA LYS A 57 -15.71 -4.62 -0.53
C LYS A 57 -15.27 -4.34 -1.97
N GLU A 58 -14.18 -3.60 -2.17
CA GLU A 58 -13.65 -3.30 -3.51
C GLU A 58 -13.16 -4.55 -4.24
N ILE A 59 -12.63 -5.53 -3.49
CA ILE A 59 -12.25 -6.85 -4.04
C ILE A 59 -13.50 -7.67 -4.38
N ALA A 60 -14.49 -7.71 -3.48
CA ALA A 60 -15.73 -8.47 -3.68
C ALA A 60 -16.51 -7.99 -4.91
N GLU A 61 -16.62 -6.66 -5.06
CA GLU A 61 -17.32 -6.00 -6.17
C GLU A 61 -16.47 -5.88 -7.44
N ASP A 62 -15.19 -6.30 -7.40
CA ASP A 62 -14.21 -6.14 -8.48
C ASP A 62 -14.19 -4.71 -9.05
N ARG A 63 -14.05 -3.73 -8.16
CA ARG A 63 -14.15 -2.31 -8.48
C ARG A 63 -13.25 -1.92 -9.64
N LYS A 64 -13.77 -1.06 -10.53
CA LYS A 64 -13.03 -0.37 -11.57
C LYS A 64 -12.83 1.09 -11.17
N PHE A 65 -11.61 1.58 -11.26
CA PHE A 65 -11.29 2.97 -10.94
C PHE A 65 -11.48 3.85 -12.18
N GLU A 66 -12.03 5.04 -11.99
CA GLU A 66 -12.23 6.01 -13.06
C GLU A 66 -10.93 6.73 -13.45
N ASN A 67 -10.01 6.88 -12.50
CA ASN A 67 -8.75 7.58 -12.70
C ASN A 67 -7.68 7.20 -11.67
N ILE A 68 -6.44 7.59 -11.96
CA ILE A 68 -5.28 7.27 -11.12
C ILE A 68 -5.32 7.94 -9.73
N THR A 69 -6.02 9.08 -9.57
CA THR A 69 -6.18 9.71 -8.25
C THR A 69 -6.97 8.82 -7.31
N GLN A 70 -8.03 8.17 -7.78
CA GLN A 70 -8.80 7.24 -6.98
C GLN A 70 -7.95 6.06 -6.52
N VAL A 71 -7.05 5.56 -7.38
CA VAL A 71 -6.11 4.48 -7.03
C VAL A 71 -5.09 4.95 -5.98
N TRP A 72 -4.50 6.13 -6.17
CA TRP A 72 -3.36 6.56 -5.37
C TRP A 72 -3.69 7.41 -4.16
N LEU A 73 -4.72 8.23 -4.25
CA LEU A 73 -5.07 9.21 -3.22
C LEU A 73 -6.42 8.93 -2.56
N GLY A 74 -7.12 7.88 -2.96
CA GLY A 74 -8.44 7.55 -2.41
C GLY A 74 -8.42 7.18 -0.93
N GLY A 75 -7.29 6.67 -0.41
CA GLY A 75 -7.17 6.24 0.99
C GLY A 75 -5.74 6.18 1.53
N ASP A 76 -4.74 6.61 0.77
CA ASP A 76 -3.34 6.51 1.16
C ASP A 76 -2.92 7.68 2.08
N HIS A 77 -2.97 7.43 3.38
CA HIS A 77 -2.56 8.38 4.42
C HIS A 77 -1.09 8.79 4.33
N TYR A 78 -0.20 7.97 3.77
CA TYR A 78 1.22 8.29 3.60
C TYR A 78 1.42 9.31 2.49
N LYS A 79 0.72 9.16 1.35
CA LYS A 79 0.74 10.15 0.26
C LYS A 79 0.16 11.47 0.74
N TRP A 80 -0.97 11.46 1.46
CA TRP A 80 -1.56 12.68 2.04
C TRP A 80 -0.61 13.37 3.00
N ARG A 81 0.08 12.62 3.88
CA ARG A 81 1.09 13.16 4.80
C ARG A 81 2.24 13.81 4.04
N GLN A 82 2.73 13.17 2.98
CA GLN A 82 3.80 13.72 2.16
C GLN A 82 3.38 15.04 1.49
N MET A 83 2.15 15.12 0.97
CA MET A 83 1.61 16.35 0.40
C MET A 83 1.51 17.46 1.46
N ARG A 84 1.02 17.18 2.66
CA ARG A 84 0.98 18.13 3.79
C ARG A 84 2.38 18.61 4.17
N SER A 85 3.34 17.70 4.27
CA SER A 85 4.73 18.03 4.56
C SER A 85 5.37 18.92 3.49
N ASN A 86 4.87 18.87 2.27
CA ASN A 86 5.26 19.73 1.16
C ASN A 86 4.51 21.07 1.14
N GLY A 87 3.60 21.32 2.08
CA GLY A 87 2.82 22.57 2.18
C GLY A 87 1.66 22.66 1.19
N VAL A 88 1.18 21.52 0.69
CA VAL A 88 -0.02 21.46 -0.16
C VAL A 88 -1.25 21.73 0.71
N ASP A 89 -2.12 22.63 0.24
CA ASP A 89 -3.37 22.96 0.91
C ASP A 89 -4.30 21.75 0.99
N GLU A 90 -5.00 21.58 2.11
CA GLU A 90 -5.90 20.45 2.37
C GLU A 90 -7.02 20.32 1.33
N TYR A 91 -7.40 21.43 0.69
CA TYR A 91 -8.35 21.44 -0.42
C TYR A 91 -7.95 20.46 -1.55
N TYR A 92 -6.63 20.37 -1.83
CA TYR A 92 -6.06 19.48 -2.86
C TYR A 92 -5.67 18.08 -2.33
N ILE A 93 -5.89 17.78 -1.08
CA ILE A 93 -5.55 16.48 -0.48
C ILE A 93 -6.82 15.67 -0.24
N THR A 94 -7.60 16.05 0.78
CA THR A 94 -8.87 15.42 1.13
C THR A 94 -10.07 16.32 0.89
N GLY A 95 -9.85 17.58 0.50
CA GLY A 95 -10.90 18.54 0.24
C GLY A 95 -11.55 18.43 -1.14
N GLY A 96 -12.21 19.49 -1.57
CA GLY A 96 -13.12 19.51 -2.72
C GLY A 96 -12.48 19.71 -4.10
N ALA A 97 -11.13 19.71 -4.21
CA ALA A 97 -10.47 19.80 -5.51
C ALA A 97 -10.82 18.59 -6.40
N SER A 98 -10.81 18.79 -7.71
CA SER A 98 -11.00 17.70 -8.66
C SER A 98 -9.87 16.67 -8.58
N ASP A 99 -10.13 15.43 -8.98
CA ASP A 99 -9.13 14.35 -9.01
C ASP A 99 -7.91 14.74 -9.87
N ARG A 100 -8.13 15.46 -10.96
CA ARG A 100 -7.03 15.96 -11.83
C ARG A 100 -6.13 16.98 -11.09
N GLU A 101 -6.72 17.89 -10.33
CA GLU A 101 -5.95 18.87 -9.54
C GLU A 101 -5.19 18.21 -8.41
N LYS A 102 -5.80 17.24 -7.72
CA LYS A 102 -5.13 16.44 -6.67
C LYS A 102 -3.94 15.68 -7.25
N PHE A 103 -4.09 15.05 -8.41
CA PHE A 103 -3.00 14.37 -9.10
C PHE A 103 -1.85 15.32 -9.46
N GLN A 104 -2.16 16.51 -9.97
CA GLN A 104 -1.16 17.54 -10.26
C GLN A 104 -0.33 17.87 -9.01
N LYS A 105 -1.00 18.08 -7.88
CA LYS A 105 -0.32 18.38 -6.61
C LYS A 105 0.52 17.21 -6.09
N TRP A 106 0.08 15.99 -6.31
CA TRP A 106 0.91 14.81 -6.03
C TRP A 106 2.15 14.77 -6.91
N ALA A 107 2.03 14.96 -8.21
CA ALA A 107 3.15 14.98 -9.15
C ALA A 107 4.19 16.07 -8.81
N GLU A 108 3.75 17.27 -8.44
CA GLU A 108 4.61 18.35 -7.96
C GLU A 108 5.30 17.98 -6.64
N THR A 109 4.61 17.26 -5.74
CA THR A 109 5.14 16.81 -4.45
C THR A 109 6.27 15.80 -4.64
N LEU A 110 6.15 14.88 -5.61
CA LEU A 110 7.16 13.85 -5.84
C LEU A 110 8.54 14.40 -6.13
N THR A 111 8.64 15.53 -6.80
CA THR A 111 9.95 16.16 -7.09
C THR A 111 10.74 16.55 -5.83
N LYS A 112 10.05 16.71 -4.70
CA LYS A 112 10.62 17.04 -3.40
C LYS A 112 10.72 15.82 -2.47
N ALA A 113 10.29 14.66 -2.93
CA ALA A 113 10.28 13.41 -2.18
C ALA A 113 11.44 12.47 -2.56
N ILE A 114 12.47 12.95 -3.24
CA ILE A 114 13.65 12.15 -3.60
C ILE A 114 14.30 11.59 -2.33
N GLY A 115 14.53 10.27 -2.31
CA GLY A 115 15.02 9.56 -1.13
C GLY A 115 13.91 9.02 -0.21
N ASN A 116 12.67 9.42 -0.40
CA ASN A 116 11.52 8.83 0.26
C ASN A 116 11.03 7.60 -0.54
N PRO A 117 10.65 6.49 0.10
CA PRO A 117 10.11 5.32 -0.60
C PRO A 117 8.93 5.62 -1.53
N LEU A 118 8.05 6.56 -1.19
CA LEU A 118 6.92 6.95 -2.03
C LEU A 118 7.34 7.44 -3.43
N TYR A 119 8.51 8.09 -3.53
CA TYR A 119 9.08 8.47 -4.82
C TYR A 119 9.37 7.24 -5.70
N HIS A 120 10.02 6.24 -5.12
CA HIS A 120 10.37 5.01 -5.83
C HIS A 120 9.12 4.18 -6.14
N TRP A 121 8.23 4.01 -5.17
CA TRP A 121 7.02 3.20 -5.33
C TRP A 121 6.13 3.74 -6.42
N SER A 122 5.86 5.06 -6.43
CA SER A 122 5.05 5.67 -7.48
C SER A 122 5.62 5.42 -8.88
N HIS A 123 6.94 5.52 -9.06
CA HIS A 123 7.57 5.26 -10.36
C HIS A 123 7.61 3.77 -10.71
N LEU A 124 7.80 2.87 -9.73
CA LEU A 124 7.69 1.42 -9.96
C LEU A 124 6.28 1.01 -10.37
N GLU A 125 5.27 1.59 -9.73
CA GLU A 125 3.87 1.38 -10.08
C GLU A 125 3.58 1.86 -11.51
N LEU A 126 4.09 3.05 -11.89
CA LEU A 126 3.96 3.56 -13.25
C LEU A 126 4.60 2.63 -14.28
N GLN A 127 5.78 2.09 -13.99
CA GLN A 127 6.45 1.14 -14.88
C GLN A 127 5.69 -0.19 -14.97
N ARG A 128 5.31 -0.78 -13.83
CA ARG A 128 4.76 -2.14 -13.79
C ARG A 128 3.32 -2.23 -14.29
N TYR A 129 2.50 -1.25 -13.97
CA TYR A 129 1.06 -1.29 -14.29
C TYR A 129 0.70 -0.43 -15.49
N PHE A 130 1.44 0.64 -15.73
CA PHE A 130 1.09 1.63 -16.74
C PHE A 130 2.11 1.73 -17.89
N ASP A 131 3.21 0.97 -17.82
CA ASP A 131 4.27 0.95 -18.84
C ASP A 131 4.84 2.36 -19.12
N TYR A 132 4.91 3.20 -18.08
CA TYR A 132 5.50 4.51 -18.14
C TYR A 132 6.86 4.51 -17.45
N HIS A 133 7.93 4.75 -18.21
CA HIS A 133 9.32 4.69 -17.75
C HIS A 133 9.96 6.07 -17.53
N GLY A 134 9.18 7.14 -17.69
CA GLY A 134 9.61 8.51 -17.42
C GLY A 134 9.55 8.87 -15.94
N VAL A 135 9.88 10.13 -15.66
CA VAL A 135 9.79 10.69 -14.32
C VAL A 135 8.48 11.48 -14.19
N LEU A 136 7.70 11.18 -13.17
CA LEU A 136 6.51 11.94 -12.84
C LEU A 136 6.89 13.21 -12.07
N ASN A 137 6.50 14.35 -12.61
CA ASN A 137 6.66 15.68 -12.02
C ASN A 137 5.50 16.58 -12.47
N GLY A 138 5.52 17.86 -12.07
CA GLY A 138 4.48 18.82 -12.44
C GLY A 138 4.31 19.00 -13.96
N ASP A 139 5.39 18.91 -14.73
CA ASP A 139 5.39 19.13 -16.19
C ASP A 139 4.89 17.89 -16.94
N THR A 140 5.15 16.69 -16.43
CA THR A 140 4.72 15.42 -17.03
C THR A 140 3.38 14.91 -16.52
N ALA A 141 2.79 15.60 -15.56
CA ALA A 141 1.55 15.15 -14.89
C ALA A 141 0.39 14.93 -15.87
N GLU A 142 0.23 15.78 -16.89
CA GLU A 142 -0.84 15.64 -17.89
C GLU A 142 -0.66 14.39 -18.75
N GLU A 143 0.56 14.16 -19.22
CA GLU A 143 0.90 12.96 -20.01
C GLU A 143 0.61 11.69 -19.22
N VAL A 144 1.12 11.62 -17.98
CA VAL A 144 0.95 10.45 -17.10
C VAL A 144 -0.51 10.23 -16.74
N TRP A 145 -1.26 11.30 -16.46
CA TRP A 145 -2.70 11.24 -16.22
C TRP A 145 -3.44 10.56 -17.39
N ASN A 146 -3.16 10.99 -18.59
CA ASN A 146 -3.79 10.46 -19.78
C ASN A 146 -3.43 9.00 -20.04
N ILE A 147 -2.15 8.61 -19.88
CA ILE A 147 -1.68 7.23 -20.03
C ILE A 147 -2.34 6.33 -18.99
N CYS A 148 -2.30 6.72 -17.71
CA CYS A 148 -2.86 5.91 -16.64
C CYS A 148 -4.38 5.70 -16.80
N ASN A 149 -5.11 6.77 -17.09
CA ASN A 149 -6.56 6.69 -17.19
C ASN A 149 -7.01 5.91 -18.43
N ALA A 150 -6.28 6.00 -19.54
CA ALA A 150 -6.54 5.17 -20.71
C ALA A 150 -6.39 3.67 -20.38
N LYS A 151 -5.37 3.30 -19.57
CA LYS A 151 -5.21 1.91 -19.11
C LYS A 151 -6.25 1.49 -18.07
N LEU A 152 -6.59 2.35 -17.11
CA LEU A 152 -7.64 2.07 -16.12
C LEU A 152 -9.03 1.89 -16.74
N ALA A 153 -9.26 2.44 -17.94
CA ALA A 153 -10.49 2.21 -18.69
C ALA A 153 -10.61 0.77 -19.21
N ASP A 154 -9.52 0.03 -19.33
CA ASP A 154 -9.51 -1.39 -19.77
C ASP A 154 -9.97 -2.32 -18.64
N ASP A 155 -10.73 -3.38 -19.00
CA ASP A 155 -11.25 -4.35 -18.03
C ASP A 155 -10.13 -5.19 -17.35
N SER A 156 -8.91 -5.19 -17.89
CA SER A 156 -7.75 -5.82 -17.26
C SER A 156 -7.19 -5.04 -16.07
N MET A 157 -7.76 -3.88 -15.72
CA MET A 157 -7.31 -3.00 -14.64
C MET A 157 -8.37 -2.82 -13.55
N THR A 158 -9.17 -3.84 -13.30
CA THR A 158 -10.02 -3.92 -12.11
C THR A 158 -9.17 -4.23 -10.87
N VAL A 159 -9.74 -4.05 -9.68
CA VAL A 159 -9.06 -4.35 -8.39
C VAL A 159 -8.50 -5.78 -8.40
N ARG A 160 -9.32 -6.78 -8.75
CA ARG A 160 -8.89 -8.19 -8.79
C ARG A 160 -7.77 -8.43 -9.79
N ASN A 161 -7.85 -7.82 -10.97
CA ASN A 161 -6.83 -7.97 -12.00
C ASN A 161 -5.50 -7.28 -11.62
N ILE A 162 -5.55 -6.14 -10.95
CA ILE A 162 -4.35 -5.47 -10.41
C ILE A 162 -3.69 -6.36 -9.34
N ILE A 163 -4.47 -6.95 -8.42
CA ILE A 163 -3.97 -7.88 -7.40
C ILE A 163 -3.28 -9.08 -8.06
N LYS A 164 -3.92 -9.72 -9.05
CA LYS A 164 -3.34 -10.84 -9.79
C LYS A 164 -2.05 -10.45 -10.52
N LYS A 165 -2.03 -9.29 -11.18
CA LYS A 165 -0.82 -8.75 -11.84
C LYS A 165 0.33 -8.53 -10.87
N SER A 166 0.04 -8.27 -9.61
CA SER A 166 1.06 -8.08 -8.56
C SER A 166 1.72 -9.40 -8.10
N GLY A 167 1.22 -10.56 -8.55
CA GLY A 167 1.74 -11.87 -8.12
C GLY A 167 1.37 -12.22 -6.68
N VAL A 168 0.32 -11.61 -6.13
CA VAL A 168 -0.17 -11.86 -4.78
C VAL A 168 -1.07 -13.09 -4.79
N THR A 169 -0.84 -14.00 -3.85
CA THR A 169 -1.63 -15.22 -3.66
C THR A 169 -2.44 -15.23 -2.37
N LEU A 170 -2.04 -14.39 -1.41
CA LEU A 170 -2.75 -14.21 -0.14
C LEU A 170 -2.69 -12.76 0.29
N ILE A 171 -3.82 -12.24 0.76
CA ILE A 171 -3.97 -10.90 1.35
C ILE A 171 -4.57 -11.06 2.75
N CYS A 172 -3.97 -10.39 3.75
CA CYS A 172 -4.61 -10.15 5.03
C CYS A 172 -5.03 -8.68 5.09
N THR A 173 -6.33 -8.45 5.17
CA THR A 173 -6.92 -7.11 5.31
C THR A 173 -6.78 -6.61 6.75
N THR A 174 -7.32 -5.44 7.04
CA THR A 174 -7.26 -4.85 8.38
C THR A 174 -8.67 -4.66 8.90
N ASP A 175 -9.11 -5.51 9.84
CA ASP A 175 -10.50 -5.63 10.21
C ASP A 175 -10.73 -5.44 11.71
N ASP A 176 -11.82 -4.73 12.03
CA ASP A 176 -12.21 -4.44 13.41
C ASP A 176 -13.05 -5.60 14.00
N PRO A 177 -12.93 -5.90 15.30
CA PRO A 177 -13.76 -6.90 15.98
C PRO A 177 -15.27 -6.83 15.70
N VAL A 178 -15.80 -5.66 15.38
CA VAL A 178 -17.23 -5.49 15.10
C VAL A 178 -17.63 -5.74 13.64
N ASP A 179 -16.66 -5.96 12.75
CA ASP A 179 -16.93 -6.14 11.32
C ASP A 179 -17.63 -7.48 11.04
N SER A 180 -18.59 -7.45 10.10
CA SER A 180 -19.38 -8.64 9.72
C SER A 180 -18.61 -9.66 8.90
N LEU A 181 -17.51 -9.24 8.24
CA LEU A 181 -16.70 -10.03 7.31
C LEU A 181 -17.48 -10.60 6.12
N GLU A 182 -18.60 -10.01 5.76
CA GLU A 182 -19.47 -10.46 4.68
C GLU A 182 -18.79 -10.50 3.33
N TYR A 183 -17.91 -9.52 3.07
CA TYR A 183 -17.15 -9.46 1.81
C TYR A 183 -16.06 -10.54 1.75
N HIS A 184 -15.44 -10.88 2.87
CA HIS A 184 -14.50 -12.02 2.92
C HIS A 184 -15.20 -13.32 2.58
N LYS A 185 -16.40 -13.53 3.12
CA LYS A 185 -17.22 -14.69 2.79
C LYS A 185 -17.60 -14.71 1.30
N GLN A 186 -18.07 -13.58 0.77
CA GLN A 186 -18.42 -13.46 -0.65
C GLN A 186 -17.22 -13.78 -1.56
N ILE A 187 -16.02 -13.27 -1.22
CA ILE A 187 -14.80 -13.54 -1.99
C ILE A 187 -14.42 -15.02 -1.90
N ALA A 188 -14.50 -15.62 -0.71
CA ALA A 188 -14.16 -17.03 -0.51
C ALA A 188 -15.10 -18.00 -1.24
N GLU A 189 -16.34 -17.61 -1.48
CA GLU A 189 -17.35 -18.38 -2.22
C GLU A 189 -17.26 -18.16 -3.75
N ASP A 190 -16.45 -17.20 -4.23
CA ASP A 190 -16.32 -16.88 -5.65
C ASP A 190 -15.16 -17.67 -6.31
N PRO A 191 -15.45 -18.69 -7.12
CA PRO A 191 -14.42 -19.50 -7.76
C PRO A 191 -13.67 -18.78 -8.89
N THR A 192 -14.07 -17.57 -9.26
CA THR A 192 -13.42 -16.78 -10.33
C THR A 192 -12.21 -16.00 -9.83
N PHE A 193 -12.04 -15.91 -8.49
CA PHE A 193 -10.93 -15.22 -7.87
C PHE A 193 -10.13 -16.17 -6.97
N ASP A 194 -8.92 -16.48 -7.38
CA ASP A 194 -8.05 -17.50 -6.80
C ASP A 194 -7.08 -16.97 -5.72
N VAL A 195 -7.10 -15.64 -5.45
CA VAL A 195 -6.32 -15.05 -4.36
C VAL A 195 -7.08 -15.20 -3.04
N GLN A 196 -6.42 -15.72 -2.02
CA GLN A 196 -7.01 -15.82 -0.68
C GLN A 196 -7.07 -14.43 -0.03
N VAL A 197 -8.24 -14.02 0.43
CA VAL A 197 -8.44 -12.77 1.18
C VAL A 197 -8.95 -13.12 2.57
N LEU A 198 -8.09 -12.94 3.56
CA LEU A 198 -8.33 -13.32 4.94
C LEU A 198 -8.41 -12.06 5.83
N PRO A 199 -9.26 -12.04 6.85
CA PRO A 199 -9.27 -10.93 7.80
C PRO A 199 -8.03 -10.99 8.70
N ALA A 200 -7.53 -9.82 9.12
CA ALA A 200 -6.58 -9.71 10.22
C ALA A 200 -7.24 -9.01 11.42
N TRP A 201 -6.97 -9.52 12.60
CA TRP A 201 -7.55 -9.05 13.84
C TRP A 201 -6.91 -7.75 14.31
N ARG A 202 -7.66 -6.63 14.28
CA ARG A 202 -7.22 -5.32 14.76
C ARG A 202 -8.17 -4.74 15.80
N PRO A 203 -7.95 -5.01 17.10
CA PRO A 203 -8.84 -4.58 18.17
C PRO A 203 -8.58 -3.16 18.69
N ASP A 204 -7.95 -2.28 17.92
CA ASP A 204 -7.50 -0.97 18.37
C ASP A 204 -8.63 -0.12 18.96
N LYS A 205 -9.83 -0.15 18.40
CA LYS A 205 -10.97 0.61 18.94
C LYS A 205 -11.42 0.09 20.31
N ALA A 206 -11.25 -1.20 20.58
CA ALA A 206 -11.56 -1.76 21.90
C ALA A 206 -10.57 -1.33 22.99
N MET A 207 -9.38 -0.83 22.59
CA MET A 207 -8.32 -0.36 23.50
C MET A 207 -8.28 1.16 23.65
N ASN A 208 -8.91 1.91 22.76
CA ASN A 208 -8.86 3.38 22.71
C ASN A 208 -9.90 4.01 23.62
N ILE A 209 -9.83 3.74 24.93
CA ILE A 209 -10.84 4.13 25.95
C ILE A 209 -11.05 5.65 26.07
N GLU A 210 -10.07 6.45 25.65
CA GLU A 210 -10.12 7.92 25.68
C GLU A 210 -10.88 8.53 24.49
N LYS A 211 -11.28 7.73 23.50
CA LYS A 211 -12.02 8.24 22.35
C LYS A 211 -13.46 8.59 22.70
N PRO A 212 -13.98 9.70 22.18
CA PRO A 212 -15.35 10.14 22.51
C PRO A 212 -16.44 9.18 22.09
N ASP A 213 -16.21 8.36 21.06
CA ASP A 213 -17.13 7.36 20.50
C ASP A 213 -16.95 5.96 21.13
N TYR A 214 -16.10 5.83 22.15
CA TYR A 214 -15.81 4.54 22.77
C TYR A 214 -17.04 3.82 23.32
N THR A 215 -17.97 4.54 23.96
CA THR A 215 -19.21 3.94 24.50
C THR A 215 -20.11 3.40 23.39
N GLU A 216 -20.19 4.10 22.26
CA GLU A 216 -20.95 3.65 21.08
C GLU A 216 -20.32 2.39 20.48
N TYR A 217 -18.99 2.36 20.45
CA TYR A 217 -18.24 1.18 20.01
C TYR A 217 -18.53 -0.04 20.90
N LEU A 218 -18.53 0.11 22.23
CA LEU A 218 -18.85 -0.99 23.16
C LEU A 218 -20.29 -1.49 22.99
N ALA A 219 -21.24 -0.61 22.72
CA ALA A 219 -22.60 -1.00 22.42
C ALA A 219 -22.68 -1.87 21.14
N LYS A 220 -21.98 -1.46 20.08
CA LYS A 220 -21.88 -2.24 18.84
C LYS A 220 -21.17 -3.59 19.06
N LEU A 221 -20.10 -3.60 19.83
CA LEU A 221 -19.40 -4.85 20.19
C LEU A 221 -20.31 -5.80 20.99
N SER A 222 -21.11 -5.26 21.92
CA SER A 222 -22.12 -6.04 22.66
C SER A 222 -23.13 -6.68 21.71
N GLU A 223 -23.64 -5.93 20.75
CA GLU A 223 -24.61 -6.40 19.77
C GLU A 223 -24.04 -7.56 18.94
N VAL A 224 -22.87 -7.36 18.31
CA VAL A 224 -22.28 -8.37 17.39
C VAL A 224 -21.71 -9.59 18.10
N SER A 225 -21.32 -9.47 19.37
CA SER A 225 -20.82 -10.61 20.19
C SER A 225 -21.91 -11.34 20.95
N GLY A 226 -23.07 -10.71 21.18
CA GLY A 226 -24.10 -11.21 22.06
C GLY A 226 -23.67 -11.26 23.54
N VAL A 227 -22.68 -10.42 23.93
CA VAL A 227 -22.20 -10.29 25.30
C VAL A 227 -22.43 -8.86 25.79
N GLU A 228 -23.01 -8.70 26.97
CA GLU A 228 -23.19 -7.37 27.56
C GLU A 228 -21.85 -6.81 28.05
N VAL A 229 -21.30 -5.79 27.35
CA VAL A 229 -20.00 -5.18 27.68
C VAL A 229 -20.22 -4.01 28.64
N LYS A 230 -20.33 -4.31 29.94
CA LYS A 230 -20.43 -3.33 31.03
C LYS A 230 -19.23 -3.38 32.00
N SER A 231 -18.31 -4.29 31.80
CA SER A 231 -17.12 -4.46 32.63
C SER A 231 -15.94 -4.89 31.76
N PHE A 232 -14.74 -4.86 32.33
CA PHE A 232 -13.55 -5.38 31.67
C PHE A 232 -13.64 -6.87 31.34
N GLU A 233 -14.26 -7.66 32.23
CA GLU A 233 -14.53 -9.07 32.00
C GLU A 233 -15.47 -9.29 30.82
N GLY A 234 -16.56 -8.50 30.77
CA GLY A 234 -17.50 -8.54 29.63
C GLY A 234 -16.82 -8.14 28.29
N LEU A 235 -15.92 -7.14 28.33
CA LEU A 235 -15.12 -6.77 27.17
C LEU A 235 -14.24 -7.93 26.69
N LYS A 236 -13.52 -8.59 27.60
CA LYS A 236 -12.69 -9.76 27.26
C LYS A 236 -13.53 -10.89 26.67
N GLU A 237 -14.67 -11.21 27.28
CA GLU A 237 -15.56 -12.26 26.77
C GLU A 237 -16.06 -11.93 25.36
N ALA A 238 -16.50 -10.70 25.12
CA ALA A 238 -16.93 -10.24 23.81
C ALA A 238 -15.83 -10.37 22.76
N LEU A 239 -14.61 -9.91 23.08
CA LEU A 239 -13.48 -10.01 22.18
C LEU A 239 -13.10 -11.47 21.89
N VAL A 240 -13.10 -12.36 22.90
CA VAL A 240 -12.83 -13.81 22.69
C VAL A 240 -13.85 -14.43 21.74
N LYS A 241 -15.14 -14.12 21.90
CA LYS A 241 -16.17 -14.59 20.97
C LYS A 241 -15.95 -14.07 19.55
N ARG A 242 -15.58 -12.80 19.42
CA ARG A 242 -15.27 -12.23 18.10
C ARG A 242 -14.00 -12.82 17.49
N MET A 243 -12.97 -13.10 18.28
CA MET A 243 -11.77 -13.82 17.81
C MET A 243 -12.12 -15.21 17.27
N ALA A 244 -12.99 -15.96 17.96
CA ALA A 244 -13.47 -17.25 17.49
C ALA A 244 -14.23 -17.14 16.14
N PHE A 245 -15.02 -16.08 15.98
CA PHE A 245 -15.67 -15.79 14.70
C PHE A 245 -14.65 -15.49 13.60
N PHE A 246 -13.65 -14.63 13.87
CA PHE A 246 -12.57 -14.30 12.94
C PHE A 246 -11.76 -15.54 12.58
N ASP A 247 -11.43 -16.41 13.55
CA ASP A 247 -10.75 -17.68 13.30
C ASP A 247 -11.55 -18.57 12.36
N SER A 248 -12.87 -18.66 12.54
CA SER A 248 -13.76 -19.41 11.65
C SER A 248 -13.80 -18.86 10.22
N MET A 249 -13.48 -17.58 10.04
CA MET A 249 -13.36 -16.90 8.75
C MET A 249 -11.94 -16.96 8.17
N GLY A 250 -11.04 -17.73 8.79
CA GLY A 250 -9.68 -17.95 8.30
C GLY A 250 -8.64 -16.95 8.82
N CYS A 251 -8.99 -16.07 9.76
CA CYS A 251 -8.02 -15.14 10.38
C CYS A 251 -6.86 -15.90 11.02
N ARG A 252 -5.63 -15.50 10.71
CA ARG A 252 -4.39 -16.08 11.27
C ARG A 252 -3.38 -15.02 11.69
N ALA A 253 -3.71 -13.74 11.50
CA ALA A 253 -2.85 -12.61 11.82
C ALA A 253 -3.56 -11.66 12.80
N SER A 254 -2.78 -11.08 13.71
CA SER A 254 -3.20 -9.98 14.58
C SER A 254 -2.31 -8.78 14.32
N ASP A 255 -2.93 -7.61 14.14
CA ASP A 255 -2.24 -6.39 13.72
C ASP A 255 -2.66 -5.17 14.54
N PRO A 256 -2.53 -5.21 15.89
CA PRO A 256 -2.86 -4.07 16.74
C PRO A 256 -1.77 -3.01 16.70
N VAL A 257 -2.17 -1.73 16.68
CA VAL A 257 -1.25 -0.59 16.83
C VAL A 257 -1.09 -0.24 18.31
N SER A 258 -0.53 -1.15 19.09
CA SER A 258 -0.43 -1.01 20.56
C SER A 258 0.93 -0.51 21.06
N TYR A 259 1.92 -0.34 20.19
CA TYR A 259 3.30 0.00 20.57
C TYR A 259 3.46 1.34 21.28
N THR A 260 2.56 2.29 21.07
CA THR A 260 2.67 3.65 21.61
C THR A 260 2.58 3.71 23.13
N HIS A 261 1.88 2.76 23.76
CA HIS A 261 1.60 2.73 25.20
C HIS A 261 2.13 1.50 25.91
N LEU A 262 2.80 0.59 25.21
CA LEU A 262 3.50 -0.52 25.86
C LEU A 262 4.76 0.00 26.56
N THR A 263 4.61 0.35 27.82
CA THR A 263 5.70 0.80 28.71
C THR A 263 6.37 -0.35 29.42
N LEU A 264 6.40 -1.53 28.86
CA LEU A 264 7.19 -2.61 29.43
C LEU A 264 8.67 -2.19 29.35
N PRO A 265 9.37 -2.02 30.48
CA PRO A 265 10.73 -1.46 30.52
C PRO A 265 11.74 -2.28 29.72
N THR A 266 11.37 -3.48 29.32
CA THR A 266 12.26 -4.48 28.74
C THR A 266 12.11 -4.64 27.23
N ASN A 267 11.13 -4.02 26.57
CA ASN A 267 10.77 -4.42 25.20
C ASN A 267 10.94 -3.34 24.13
N ARG A 268 11.54 -2.19 24.46
CA ARG A 268 11.81 -1.13 23.47
C ARG A 268 13.21 -1.19 22.86
N GLU A 269 14.00 -2.16 23.23
CA GLU A 269 15.39 -2.32 22.78
C GLU A 269 15.56 -3.48 21.77
N VAL A 270 14.49 -3.85 21.10
CA VAL A 270 14.56 -4.84 20.01
C VAL A 270 14.34 -4.15 18.70
#